data_ff941d1c0e7ed2c6479e9806710985de
#
_entry.id   ff941d1c0e7ed2c6479e9806710985de
#
_cell.length_a   1.000
_cell.length_b   1.000
_cell.length_c   1.000
_cell.angle_alpha   90.00
_cell.angle_beta   90.00
_cell.angle_gamma   90.00
#
_symmetry.space_group_name_H-M   'P 1'
#
loop_
_entity.id
_entity.type
_entity.pdbx_description
1 polymer ?
#
loop_
_entity_poly.entity_id
_entity_poly.type
_entity_poly.pdbx_seq_one_letter_code
_entity_poly.pdbx_strand_id
1 'polypeptide(L)'
;MKRMILFSLMALMTIAAFGRKHVENATVVADTIFYAENMSNVTSADQASYYRLLMTTGSGLNKKDVFQDFYMNGNLRAEGGYSFIDLGNDRNTIFNGEVTTYYKNGKEKWHGKYVNGKREGYFTLQLREGGVAVVQ
;
A
#
# COMPACT_ATOMS: atom_id res chain seq x y z
N MET A 1 9.38 7.84 18.66
CA MET A 1 10.46 7.90 17.67
C MET A 1 11.19 6.58 17.48
N LYS A 2 11.75 5.98 18.51
CA LYS A 2 12.38 4.65 18.38
C LYS A 2 11.43 3.57 17.87
N ARG A 3 10.16 3.62 18.26
CA ARG A 3 9.14 2.66 17.83
C ARG A 3 8.83 2.76 16.33
N MET A 4 8.84 3.98 15.79
CA MET A 4 8.58 4.20 14.37
C MET A 4 9.70 3.66 13.50
N ILE A 5 10.95 3.81 13.93
CA ILE A 5 12.10 3.25 13.22
C ILE A 5 12.03 1.74 13.20
N LEU A 6 11.67 1.11 14.32
CA LEU A 6 11.48 -0.34 14.40
C LEU A 6 10.35 -0.82 13.49
N PHE A 7 9.24 -0.08 13.42
CA PHE A 7 8.14 -0.39 12.54
C PHE A 7 8.54 -0.35 11.06
N SER A 8 9.24 0.71 10.67
CA SER A 8 9.72 0.85 9.30
C SER A 8 10.69 -0.27 8.93
N LEU A 9 11.55 -0.63 9.86
CA LEU A 9 12.50 -1.72 9.64
C LEU A 9 11.79 -3.07 9.52
N MET A 10 10.80 -3.32 10.38
CA MET A 10 9.99 -4.55 10.31
C MET A 10 9.21 -4.64 9.00
N ALA A 11 8.64 -3.54 8.56
CA ALA A 11 7.92 -3.49 7.29
C ALA A 11 8.85 -3.79 6.11
N LEU A 12 10.05 -3.23 6.10
CA LEU A 12 11.06 -3.54 5.10
C LEU A 12 11.46 -5.01 5.10
N MET A 13 11.62 -5.59 6.28
CA MET A 13 11.90 -7.02 6.42
C MET A 13 10.74 -7.88 5.92
N THR A 14 9.51 -7.46 6.19
CA THR A 14 8.31 -8.14 5.70
C THR A 14 8.26 -8.14 4.18
N ILE A 15 8.57 -7.01 3.55
CA ILE A 15 8.67 -6.88 2.11
C ILE A 15 9.73 -7.83 1.55
N ALA A 16 10.90 -7.85 2.15
CA ALA A 16 11.99 -8.73 1.74
C ALA A 16 11.61 -10.21 1.90
N ALA A 17 10.90 -10.56 2.98
CA ALA A 17 10.46 -11.92 3.23
C ALA A 17 9.49 -12.44 2.17
N PHE A 18 8.70 -11.58 1.56
CA PHE A 18 7.79 -11.96 0.48
C PHE A 18 8.44 -11.97 -0.90
N GLY A 19 9.72 -11.58 -1.02
CA GLY A 19 10.47 -11.64 -2.27
C GLY A 19 9.89 -10.77 -3.39
N ARG A 20 9.31 -9.65 -3.06
CA ARG A 20 8.65 -8.77 -4.01
C ARG A 20 9.66 -7.98 -4.83
N LYS A 21 9.69 -8.23 -6.14
CA LYS A 21 10.64 -7.63 -7.08
C LYS A 21 10.58 -6.11 -7.12
N HIS A 22 9.40 -5.55 -7.00
CA HIS A 22 9.18 -4.12 -7.19
C HIS A 22 9.56 -3.27 -5.98
N VAL A 23 10.01 -3.85 -4.90
CA VAL A 23 10.53 -3.12 -3.73
C VAL A 23 12.05 -3.09 -3.67
N GLU A 24 12.70 -3.63 -4.66
CA GLU A 24 14.15 -3.52 -4.77
C GLU A 24 14.52 -2.04 -4.91
N ASN A 25 15.47 -1.58 -4.08
CA ASN A 25 15.92 -0.19 -4.01
C ASN A 25 14.84 0.82 -3.56
N ALA A 26 13.84 0.37 -2.80
CA ALA A 26 12.85 1.27 -2.23
C ALA A 26 13.42 2.03 -1.04
N THR A 27 13.13 3.33 -0.97
CA THR A 27 13.51 4.19 0.14
C THR A 27 12.27 4.74 0.80
N VAL A 28 12.16 4.56 2.12
CA VAL A 28 11.06 5.16 2.90
C VAL A 28 11.28 6.67 2.98
N VAL A 29 10.24 7.43 2.61
CA VAL A 29 10.36 8.90 2.47
C VAL A 29 9.53 9.68 3.49
N ALA A 30 8.80 9.01 4.36
CA ALA A 30 7.96 9.65 5.36
C ALA A 30 7.85 8.78 6.60
N ASP A 31 7.37 9.38 7.69
CA ASP A 31 7.02 8.62 8.90
C ASP A 31 5.88 7.65 8.59
N THR A 32 5.80 6.59 9.39
CA THR A 32 4.70 5.63 9.31
C THR A 32 3.37 6.33 9.58
N ILE A 33 2.41 6.14 8.69
CA ILE A 33 1.07 6.70 8.81
C ILE A 33 0.13 5.62 9.32
N PHE A 34 -0.63 5.94 10.35
CA PHE A 34 -1.58 4.99 10.94
C PHE A 34 -3.01 5.36 10.56
N TYR A 35 -3.80 4.34 10.28
CA TYR A 35 -5.21 4.50 9.89
C TYR A 35 -6.10 3.60 10.72
N ALA A 36 -7.26 4.14 11.09
CA ALA A 36 -8.36 3.34 11.63
C ALA A 36 -9.00 2.47 10.53
N GLU A 37 -9.92 1.61 10.90
CA GLU A 37 -10.60 0.72 9.97
C GLU A 37 -11.32 1.46 8.84
N ASN A 38 -11.87 2.64 9.14
CA ASN A 38 -12.54 3.48 8.16
C ASN A 38 -11.58 4.35 7.33
N MET A 39 -10.27 4.11 7.44
CA MET A 39 -9.21 4.86 6.76
C MET A 39 -9.08 6.32 7.23
N SER A 40 -9.59 6.68 8.39
CA SER A 40 -9.24 7.95 9.02
C SER A 40 -7.84 7.87 9.63
N ASN A 41 -7.06 8.94 9.48
CA ASN A 41 -5.72 9.02 10.06
C ASN A 41 -5.81 9.06 11.58
N VAL A 42 -4.98 8.27 12.25
CA VAL A 42 -4.87 8.24 13.71
C VAL A 42 -3.42 8.47 14.12
N THR A 43 -3.22 8.91 15.36
CA THR A 43 -1.91 9.38 15.80
C THR A 43 -1.00 8.28 16.36
N SER A 44 -1.54 7.11 16.67
CA SER A 44 -0.76 6.06 17.31
C SER A 44 -1.15 4.67 16.81
N ALA A 45 -0.21 3.74 16.94
CA ALA A 45 -0.42 2.34 16.59
C ALA A 45 -1.55 1.69 17.40
N ASP A 46 -1.78 2.13 18.63
CA ASP A 46 -2.82 1.57 19.50
C ASP A 46 -4.23 1.79 18.94
N GLN A 47 -4.41 2.83 18.16
CA GLN A 47 -5.70 3.19 17.55
C GLN A 47 -5.82 2.67 16.13
N ALA A 48 -4.77 2.07 15.59
CA ALA A 48 -4.70 1.73 14.17
C ALA A 48 -5.20 0.34 13.86
N SER A 49 -5.88 0.21 12.73
CA SER A 49 -6.17 -1.07 12.08
C SER A 49 -5.19 -1.35 10.94
N TYR A 50 -4.60 -0.31 10.39
CA TYR A 50 -3.64 -0.39 9.28
C TYR A 50 -2.51 0.61 9.47
N TYR A 51 -1.37 0.33 8.86
CA TYR A 51 -0.32 1.34 8.74
C TYR A 51 0.20 1.42 7.31
N ARG A 52 0.65 2.60 6.93
CA ARG A 52 1.12 2.89 5.56
C ARG A 52 2.55 3.36 5.58
N LEU A 53 3.33 2.82 4.66
CA LEU A 53 4.66 3.32 4.34
C LEU A 53 4.62 4.00 2.98
N LEU A 54 5.20 5.18 2.89
CA LEU A 54 5.42 5.88 1.64
C LEU A 54 6.86 5.71 1.23
N MET A 55 7.08 5.32 -0.02
CA MET A 55 8.40 4.99 -0.51
C MET A 55 8.62 5.59 -1.89
N THR A 56 9.89 5.74 -2.25
CA THR A 56 10.29 6.04 -3.60
C THR A 56 11.12 4.88 -4.13
N THR A 57 10.84 4.45 -5.36
CA THR A 57 11.58 3.40 -6.06
C THR A 57 12.19 3.96 -7.34
N GLY A 58 13.26 3.31 -7.82
CA GLY A 58 13.92 3.72 -9.05
C GLY A 58 14.83 4.93 -8.85
N SER A 59 15.33 5.46 -9.94
CA SER A 59 16.23 6.61 -9.95
C SER A 59 16.02 7.46 -11.21
N GLY A 60 16.38 8.73 -11.12
CA GLY A 60 16.27 9.65 -12.25
C GLY A 60 14.85 9.75 -12.79
N LEU A 61 14.68 9.58 -14.09
CA LEU A 61 13.39 9.65 -14.76
C LEU A 61 12.49 8.44 -14.47
N ASN A 62 13.04 7.37 -13.92
CA ASN A 62 12.30 6.17 -13.54
C ASN A 62 11.86 6.17 -12.08
N LYS A 63 12.03 7.28 -11.40
CA LYS A 63 11.63 7.44 -10.02
C LYS A 63 10.11 7.38 -9.89
N LYS A 64 9.61 6.56 -8.96
CA LYS A 64 8.17 6.39 -8.71
C LYS A 64 7.88 6.50 -7.23
N ASP A 65 6.79 7.19 -6.93
CA ASP A 65 6.25 7.23 -5.57
C ASP A 65 5.27 6.08 -5.39
N VAL A 66 5.52 5.27 -4.39
CA VAL A 66 4.71 4.07 -4.11
C VAL A 66 4.33 4.02 -2.64
N PHE A 67 3.23 3.36 -2.33
CA PHE A 67 2.78 3.14 -0.97
C PHE A 67 2.62 1.65 -0.71
N GLN A 68 2.74 1.27 0.55
CA GLN A 68 2.34 -0.04 1.03
C GLN A 68 1.54 0.11 2.31
N ASP A 69 0.36 -0.48 2.31
CA ASP A 69 -0.52 -0.56 3.48
C ASP A 69 -0.45 -1.96 4.06
N PHE A 70 -0.38 -2.04 5.38
CA PHE A 70 -0.28 -3.30 6.10
C PHE A 70 -1.40 -3.42 7.12
N TYR A 71 -1.89 -4.63 7.30
CA TYR A 71 -2.65 -4.99 8.48
C TYR A 71 -1.73 -4.93 9.70
N MET A 72 -2.27 -4.77 10.90
CA MET A 72 -1.44 -4.67 12.11
C MET A 72 -0.72 -5.98 12.44
N ASN A 73 -1.09 -7.10 11.82
CA ASN A 73 -0.32 -8.35 11.92
C ASN A 73 0.92 -8.39 11.02
N GLY A 74 1.17 -7.33 10.24
CA GLY A 74 2.30 -7.23 9.34
C GLY A 74 2.05 -7.71 7.91
N ASN A 75 0.90 -8.31 7.64
CA ASN A 75 0.57 -8.74 6.28
C ASN A 75 0.21 -7.54 5.40
N LEU A 76 0.64 -7.59 4.17
CA LEU A 76 0.36 -6.55 3.19
C LEU A 76 -1.15 -6.49 2.92
N ARG A 77 -1.71 -5.28 2.94
CA ARG A 77 -3.13 -5.02 2.65
C ARG A 77 -3.32 -4.42 1.28
N ALA A 78 -2.46 -3.48 0.89
CA ALA A 78 -2.51 -2.82 -0.39
C ALA A 78 -1.13 -2.29 -0.77
N GLU A 79 -0.87 -2.17 -2.05
CA GLU A 79 0.36 -1.55 -2.55
C GLU A 79 0.11 -0.96 -3.91
N GLY A 80 0.87 0.05 -4.27
CA GLY A 80 0.75 0.63 -5.59
C GLY A 80 1.41 1.99 -5.71
N GLY A 81 1.17 2.61 -6.86
CA GLY A 81 1.65 3.95 -7.15
C GLY A 81 0.67 5.02 -6.70
N TYR A 82 1.19 6.17 -6.36
CA TYR A 82 0.38 7.34 -6.03
C TYR A 82 1.04 8.62 -6.54
N SER A 83 0.24 9.64 -6.75
CA SER A 83 0.71 10.99 -7.03
C SER A 83 0.41 11.97 -5.90
N PHE A 84 -0.55 11.67 -5.05
CA PHE A 84 -0.92 12.52 -3.92
C PHE A 84 -1.55 11.69 -2.79
N ILE A 85 -1.09 11.91 -1.56
CA ILE A 85 -1.67 11.33 -0.35
C ILE A 85 -2.28 12.45 0.48
N ASP A 86 -3.59 12.36 0.75
CA ASP A 86 -4.28 13.32 1.61
C ASP A 86 -4.37 12.73 3.03
N LEU A 87 -3.60 13.29 3.95
CA LEU A 87 -3.60 12.84 5.33
C LEU A 87 -4.89 13.18 6.07
N GLY A 88 -5.59 14.21 5.62
CA GLY A 88 -6.86 14.61 6.24
C GLY A 88 -8.05 13.74 5.80
N ASN A 89 -8.01 13.24 4.58
CA ASN A 89 -9.08 12.42 4.03
C ASN A 89 -8.54 11.50 2.92
N ASP A 90 -8.39 10.24 3.23
CA ASP A 90 -7.80 9.26 2.30
C ASP A 90 -8.62 9.10 1.00
N ARG A 91 -9.87 9.51 0.99
CA ARG A 91 -10.69 9.51 -0.24
C ARG A 91 -10.15 10.46 -1.31
N ASN A 92 -9.39 11.47 -0.91
CA ASN A 92 -8.76 12.41 -1.83
C ASN A 92 -7.38 11.95 -2.31
N THR A 93 -6.89 10.83 -1.80
CA THR A 93 -5.64 10.21 -2.26
C THR A 93 -5.77 9.84 -3.73
N ILE A 94 -4.75 10.18 -4.51
CA ILE A 94 -4.75 9.97 -5.96
C ILE A 94 -3.78 8.83 -6.28
N PHE A 95 -4.34 7.68 -6.68
CA PHE A 95 -3.54 6.56 -7.14
C PHE A 95 -3.04 6.82 -8.57
N ASN A 96 -1.85 6.33 -8.85
CA ASN A 96 -1.25 6.47 -10.17
C ASN A 96 -0.29 5.30 -10.43
N GLY A 97 -0.67 4.43 -11.34
CA GLY A 97 0.02 3.19 -11.65
C GLY A 97 -0.76 1.97 -11.20
N GLU A 98 -0.09 0.84 -11.15
CA GLU A 98 -0.68 -0.42 -10.69
C GLU A 98 -1.00 -0.34 -9.20
N VAL A 99 -2.17 -0.86 -8.81
CA VAL A 99 -2.59 -0.97 -7.41
C VAL A 99 -3.12 -2.39 -7.19
N THR A 100 -2.66 -3.01 -6.13
CA THR A 100 -3.09 -4.34 -5.71
C THR A 100 -3.52 -4.29 -4.26
N THR A 101 -4.63 -4.94 -3.93
CA THR A 101 -5.08 -5.13 -2.55
C THR A 101 -5.10 -6.61 -2.21
N TYR A 102 -5.04 -6.92 -0.93
CA TYR A 102 -4.92 -8.28 -0.44
C TYR A 102 -5.90 -8.55 0.70
N TYR A 103 -6.34 -9.79 0.80
CA TYR A 103 -7.04 -10.29 1.97
C TYR A 103 -6.06 -10.42 3.15
N LYS A 104 -6.58 -10.52 4.37
CA LYS A 104 -5.77 -10.70 5.58
C LYS A 104 -4.86 -11.93 5.53
N ASN A 105 -5.26 -12.96 4.78
CA ASN A 105 -4.47 -14.18 4.61
C ASN A 105 -3.33 -14.05 3.60
N GLY A 106 -3.13 -12.86 3.01
CA GLY A 106 -2.08 -12.58 2.05
C GLY A 106 -2.43 -12.87 0.59
N LYS A 107 -3.59 -13.45 0.31
CA LYS A 107 -4.01 -13.68 -1.06
C LYS A 107 -4.45 -12.37 -1.72
N GLU A 108 -4.16 -12.23 -3.01
CA GLU A 108 -4.59 -11.07 -3.79
C GLU A 108 -6.11 -10.95 -3.78
N LYS A 109 -6.58 -9.70 -3.68
CA LYS A 109 -8.01 -9.38 -3.74
C LYS A 109 -8.34 -8.62 -5.01
N TRP A 110 -7.86 -7.38 -5.13
CA TRP A 110 -8.04 -6.52 -6.31
C TRP A 110 -6.72 -6.24 -6.97
N HIS A 111 -6.75 -6.12 -8.30
CA HIS A 111 -5.61 -5.64 -9.06
C HIS A 111 -6.10 -4.82 -10.24
N GLY A 112 -5.47 -3.69 -10.49
CA GLY A 112 -5.79 -2.85 -11.63
C GLY A 112 -4.88 -1.64 -11.73
N LYS A 113 -5.08 -0.86 -12.76
CA LYS A 113 -4.25 0.31 -13.06
C LYS A 113 -5.06 1.60 -12.92
N TYR A 114 -4.43 2.60 -12.33
CA TYR A 114 -4.95 3.96 -12.26
C TYR A 114 -4.06 4.89 -13.06
N VAL A 115 -4.67 5.90 -13.66
CA VAL A 115 -3.96 7.02 -14.27
C VAL A 115 -4.54 8.30 -13.68
N ASN A 116 -3.75 8.98 -12.86
CA ASN A 116 -4.14 10.22 -12.18
C ASN A 116 -5.50 10.09 -11.46
N GLY A 117 -5.66 9.03 -10.69
CA GLY A 117 -6.84 8.79 -9.87
C GLY A 117 -8.01 8.10 -10.59
N LYS A 118 -7.93 7.91 -11.89
CA LYS A 118 -8.99 7.25 -12.67
C LYS A 118 -8.59 5.82 -13.00
N ARG A 119 -9.54 4.90 -12.87
CA ARG A 119 -9.32 3.52 -13.28
C ARG A 119 -9.11 3.45 -14.79
N GLU A 120 -8.13 2.66 -15.21
CA GLU A 120 -7.82 2.41 -16.60
C GLU A 120 -7.92 0.91 -16.91
N GLY A 121 -8.71 0.57 -17.93
CA GLY A 121 -8.86 -0.82 -18.37
C GLY A 121 -9.63 -1.67 -17.37
N TYR A 122 -9.33 -2.95 -17.37
CA TYR A 122 -10.01 -3.93 -16.54
C TYR A 122 -9.35 -4.08 -15.18
N PHE A 123 -10.19 -4.28 -14.17
CA PHE A 123 -9.76 -4.67 -12.84
C PHE A 123 -10.13 -6.12 -12.61
N THR A 124 -9.29 -6.84 -11.89
CA THR A 124 -9.56 -8.22 -11.48
C THR A 124 -9.88 -8.28 -10.01
N LEU A 125 -10.85 -9.11 -9.64
CA LEU A 125 -11.19 -9.42 -8.26
C LEU A 125 -11.08 -10.93 -8.07
N GLN A 126 -10.19 -11.34 -7.17
CA GLN A 126 -10.05 -12.74 -6.77
C GLN A 126 -11.11 -13.03 -5.69
N LEU A 127 -12.00 -13.96 -5.94
CA LEU A 127 -13.03 -14.33 -4.98
C LEU A 127 -12.47 -15.24 -3.89
N ARG A 128 -12.99 -15.14 -2.68
CA ARG A 128 -12.50 -15.93 -1.54
C ARG A 128 -12.64 -17.43 -1.75
N GLU A 129 -13.72 -17.85 -2.36
CA GLU A 129 -14.03 -19.25 -2.67
C GLU A 129 -13.40 -19.75 -3.96
N GLY A 130 -12.57 -18.93 -4.58
CA GLY A 130 -11.93 -19.22 -5.85
C GLY A 130 -12.68 -18.60 -7.03
N GLY A 131 -11.99 -18.45 -8.12
CA GLY A 131 -12.53 -17.77 -9.30
C GLY A 131 -12.12 -16.31 -9.36
N VAL A 132 -12.27 -15.71 -10.52
CA VAL A 132 -11.86 -14.34 -10.83
C VAL A 132 -13.01 -13.62 -11.49
N ALA A 133 -13.37 -12.45 -10.97
CA ALA A 133 -14.27 -11.52 -11.63
C ALA A 133 -13.43 -10.45 -12.36
N VAL A 134 -13.88 -10.04 -13.53
CA VAL A 134 -13.25 -8.96 -14.30
C VAL A 134 -14.24 -7.81 -14.36
N VAL A 135 -13.77 -6.62 -13.99
CA VAL A 135 -14.59 -5.42 -13.87
C VAL A 135 -13.97 -4.32 -14.70
N GLN A 136 -14.80 -3.59 -15.40
CA GLN A 136 -14.37 -2.46 -16.21
C GLN A 136 -14.87 -1.13 -15.62
#